data_e6f04811da8d67650db760a9b5aeed16
#
_entry.id   e6f04811da8d67650db760a9b5aeed16
#
_cell.length_a   1.000
_cell.length_b   1.000
_cell.length_c   1.000
_cell.angle_alpha   90.00
_cell.angle_beta   90.00
_cell.angle_gamma   90.00
#
_symmetry.space_group_name_H-M   'P 1'
#
loop_
_entity.id
_entity.type
_entity.pdbx_description
1 polymer ?
#
loop_
_entity_poly.entity_id
_entity_poly.type
_entity_poly.pdbx_seq_one_letter_code
_entity_poly.pdbx_strand_id
1 'polypeptide(L)'
;MRRLVPPLAVALALAGLLVPAPAAAADPGAKPAAYRLECDGGQRPGSTCTVVSTGKPRPHHVEEFTTTVRSGDQVWARETVYSRDGQARSRPFTLPEQEVTVDVSVTSLPEKRVGTPLRLMAWNLFVGGTINRQEPTGENLQQMIEYLNEVDPDILFVVEGYGSGTKILDGLNAGRPADKRFSGVQLTKPEDYSVNGDNLWLYTKLEIEKVYPRYADADISSFNIGGARLGLPNGKHVHAFSLWTWHDGYAFGDTHDAAVQNTHGLPRTKTTEQILEGDHLRRVGMGKAILEKALPSFIGDDDAPVLMGGDLNAQSHLDWSEQFANAPGHGGVVLPWPYTKMYTDAGFLDTFRYANPDAGAYPGRTWSPLSGFGAVPARIDYVFARGKDVRILGSRADVSRLPRHRNSWLDQPWPFYSDHGAVITDVVIRGKGTGPDQPIVSEEPGKARDIWPAPPAGNRIPPAELSATASTFKPGAGDPARAVDGNLTTDYHSYYPEVVPQPHFITVDMGRVRELSAVRFQPKLRVNMNATIVKGVVQVSDDGTTFRDVKRVEWPRMTAPNDVDMKGVSTRYVRLRVDYGMGGASALAEIIPYEISR
;
A
#
# COMPACT_ATOMS: atom_id res chain seq x y z
N MET A 1 35.07 -19.33 44.09
CA MET A 1 34.24 -20.40 43.51
C MET A 1 32.84 -19.84 43.27
N ARG A 2 32.56 -19.35 42.06
CA ARG A 2 31.21 -18.96 41.63
C ARG A 2 30.74 -20.02 40.64
N ARG A 3 29.68 -20.72 41.01
CA ARG A 3 29.00 -21.72 40.14
C ARG A 3 28.25 -20.99 39.04
N LEU A 4 28.62 -21.27 37.81
CA LEU A 4 27.84 -20.97 36.62
C LEU A 4 26.63 -21.90 36.58
N VAL A 5 25.44 -21.34 36.52
CA VAL A 5 24.18 -22.03 36.22
C VAL A 5 23.99 -21.94 34.70
N PRO A 6 23.73 -23.04 33.98
CA PRO A 6 23.42 -22.99 32.57
C PRO A 6 21.99 -22.45 32.35
N PRO A 7 21.71 -21.79 31.21
CA PRO A 7 20.35 -21.34 30.94
C PRO A 7 19.44 -22.55 30.69
N LEU A 8 18.41 -22.64 31.48
CA LEU A 8 17.30 -23.56 31.26
C LEU A 8 16.58 -23.15 29.98
N ALA A 9 16.63 -23.98 28.96
CA ALA A 9 15.73 -23.89 27.83
C ALA A 9 14.32 -24.25 28.33
N VAL A 10 13.49 -23.24 28.52
CA VAL A 10 12.09 -23.45 28.81
C VAL A 10 11.41 -23.71 27.47
N ALA A 11 11.20 -24.99 27.16
CA ALA A 11 10.22 -25.41 26.17
C ALA A 11 8.83 -25.13 26.76
N LEU A 12 8.26 -23.96 26.47
CA LEU A 12 6.88 -23.69 26.79
C LEU A 12 5.99 -24.52 25.86
N ALA A 13 5.35 -25.51 26.45
CA ALA A 13 4.20 -26.18 25.86
C ALA A 13 3.07 -25.15 25.73
N LEU A 14 2.83 -24.64 24.53
CA LEU A 14 1.65 -23.82 24.18
C LEU A 14 0.39 -24.70 24.15
N ALA A 15 0.04 -25.29 25.28
CA ALA A 15 -1.26 -25.91 25.51
C ALA A 15 -2.02 -25.04 26.51
N GLY A 16 -2.91 -24.18 26.01
CA GLY A 16 -4.04 -23.67 26.76
C GLY A 16 -3.78 -22.57 27.76
N LEU A 17 -3.52 -21.36 27.29
CA LEU A 17 -3.80 -20.15 28.06
C LEU A 17 -4.39 -19.08 27.15
N LEU A 18 -5.61 -19.32 26.67
CA LEU A 18 -6.52 -18.24 26.30
C LEU A 18 -7.16 -17.75 27.61
N VAL A 19 -6.53 -16.81 28.29
CA VAL A 19 -7.15 -16.10 29.39
C VAL A 19 -8.02 -15.01 28.79
N PRO A 20 -9.34 -15.03 28.97
CA PRO A 20 -10.16 -13.91 28.54
C PRO A 20 -9.79 -12.69 29.37
N ALA A 21 -9.30 -11.62 28.71
CA ALA A 21 -9.09 -10.34 29.35
C ALA A 21 -10.44 -9.77 29.85
N PRO A 22 -10.47 -8.99 30.95
CA PRO A 22 -11.71 -8.42 31.48
C PRO A 22 -12.28 -7.45 30.43
N ALA A 23 -13.49 -7.74 29.96
CA ALA A 23 -14.22 -6.92 29.02
C ALA A 23 -14.41 -5.50 29.59
N ALA A 24 -14.03 -4.49 28.82
CA ALA A 24 -14.50 -3.13 29.07
C ALA A 24 -16.03 -3.14 29.03
N ALA A 25 -16.65 -2.74 30.13
CA ALA A 25 -18.08 -2.63 30.42
C ALA A 25 -19.03 -3.22 29.35
N ALA A 26 -19.14 -4.55 29.32
CA ALA A 26 -20.16 -5.24 28.57
C ALA A 26 -21.49 -5.15 29.34
N ASP A 27 -22.60 -5.08 28.59
CA ASP A 27 -23.96 -5.22 29.09
C ASP A 27 -24.01 -6.38 30.08
N PRO A 28 -24.53 -6.18 31.34
CA PRO A 28 -24.50 -7.20 32.38
C PRO A 28 -25.30 -8.48 32.07
N GLY A 29 -25.89 -8.59 30.90
CA GLY A 29 -26.58 -9.76 30.37
C GLY A 29 -25.87 -10.59 29.31
N ALA A 30 -24.70 -10.17 28.81
CA ALA A 30 -23.98 -10.89 27.75
C ALA A 30 -23.22 -12.08 28.35
N LYS A 31 -23.61 -13.31 27.97
CA LYS A 31 -22.79 -14.50 28.22
C LYS A 31 -21.52 -14.44 27.37
N PRO A 32 -20.35 -14.91 27.89
CA PRO A 32 -19.15 -15.06 27.07
C PRO A 32 -19.50 -15.85 25.81
N ALA A 33 -19.14 -15.32 24.68
CA ALA A 33 -19.36 -15.99 23.40
C ALA A 33 -18.51 -17.25 23.32
N ALA A 34 -19.12 -18.37 22.98
CA ALA A 34 -18.36 -19.55 22.65
C ALA A 34 -17.73 -19.36 21.25
N TYR A 35 -16.42 -19.47 21.19
CA TYR A 35 -15.67 -19.39 19.93
C TYR A 35 -14.56 -20.44 19.91
N ARG A 36 -14.05 -20.72 18.74
CA ARG A 36 -12.83 -21.52 18.54
C ARG A 36 -11.90 -20.83 17.58
N LEU A 37 -10.61 -21.04 17.78
CA LEU A 37 -9.56 -20.61 16.85
C LEU A 37 -9.21 -21.79 15.94
N GLU A 38 -9.43 -21.61 14.63
CA GLU A 38 -9.04 -22.56 13.59
C GLU A 38 -7.75 -22.06 12.92
N CYS A 39 -6.67 -22.81 13.05
CA CYS A 39 -5.36 -22.44 12.47
C CYS A 39 -4.81 -23.53 11.57
N ASP A 40 -4.23 -23.13 10.44
CA ASP A 40 -3.49 -24.02 9.56
C ASP A 40 -2.18 -24.45 10.24
N GLY A 41 -2.01 -25.76 10.49
CA GLY A 41 -0.80 -26.28 11.11
C GLY A 41 -0.70 -26.12 12.63
N GLY A 42 -1.82 -25.74 13.31
CA GLY A 42 -1.90 -25.51 14.75
C GLY A 42 -1.56 -24.06 15.16
N GLN A 43 -1.74 -23.77 16.46
CA GLN A 43 -1.50 -22.41 17.00
C GLN A 43 0.00 -22.17 17.20
N ARG A 44 0.70 -21.83 16.11
CA ARG A 44 2.15 -21.53 16.12
C ARG A 44 2.40 -20.17 15.46
N PRO A 45 3.46 -19.46 15.81
CA PRO A 45 3.90 -18.29 15.08
C PRO A 45 3.98 -18.56 13.57
N GLY A 46 3.44 -17.65 12.76
CA GLY A 46 3.34 -17.80 11.31
C GLY A 46 2.14 -18.61 10.80
N SER A 47 1.37 -19.28 11.68
CA SER A 47 0.14 -19.95 11.28
C SER A 47 -0.95 -18.96 10.95
N THR A 48 -1.71 -19.23 9.88
CA THR A 48 -2.92 -18.47 9.53
C THR A 48 -4.09 -18.99 10.33
N CYS A 49 -4.75 -18.13 11.09
CA CYS A 49 -5.83 -18.47 12.00
C CYS A 49 -7.11 -17.71 11.67
N THR A 50 -8.25 -18.33 11.97
CA THR A 50 -9.59 -17.74 11.86
C THR A 50 -10.33 -17.97 13.17
N VAL A 51 -10.96 -16.95 13.71
CA VAL A 51 -11.86 -17.08 14.86
C VAL A 51 -13.27 -17.41 14.38
N VAL A 52 -13.87 -18.47 14.92
CA VAL A 52 -15.19 -18.95 14.50
C VAL A 52 -16.14 -18.92 15.70
N SER A 53 -17.28 -18.26 15.54
CA SER A 53 -18.36 -18.32 16.53
C SER A 53 -18.95 -19.74 16.60
N THR A 54 -19.25 -20.21 17.77
CA THR A 54 -19.94 -21.50 18.01
C THR A 54 -21.33 -21.31 18.59
N GLY A 55 -21.87 -20.09 18.53
CA GLY A 55 -23.20 -19.75 19.04
C GLY A 55 -24.34 -20.39 18.22
N LYS A 56 -25.51 -20.45 18.81
CA LYS A 56 -26.75 -20.82 18.10
C LYS A 56 -27.47 -19.54 17.67
N PRO A 57 -27.92 -19.44 16.39
CA PRO A 57 -28.62 -18.26 15.90
C PRO A 57 -29.93 -18.06 16.65
N ARG A 58 -30.27 -16.78 16.89
CA ARG A 58 -31.59 -16.40 17.42
C ARG A 58 -32.46 -15.97 16.23
N PRO A 59 -33.69 -16.45 16.11
CA PRO A 59 -34.61 -15.99 15.07
C PRO A 59 -34.77 -14.47 15.10
N HIS A 60 -34.76 -13.85 13.93
CA HIS A 60 -34.88 -12.40 13.75
C HIS A 60 -33.83 -11.54 14.47
N HIS A 61 -32.66 -12.12 14.79
CA HIS A 61 -31.52 -11.43 15.34
C HIS A 61 -30.31 -11.60 14.42
N VAL A 62 -29.48 -10.59 14.40
CA VAL A 62 -28.15 -10.59 13.77
C VAL A 62 -27.14 -10.55 14.90
N GLU A 63 -26.16 -11.42 14.85
CA GLU A 63 -25.05 -11.38 15.79
C GLU A 63 -23.95 -10.46 15.25
N GLU A 64 -23.64 -9.42 15.99
CA GLU A 64 -22.45 -8.61 15.80
C GLU A 64 -21.30 -9.33 16.51
N PHE A 65 -20.38 -9.86 15.74
CA PHE A 65 -19.25 -10.65 16.21
C PHE A 65 -17.98 -9.84 16.02
N THR A 66 -17.40 -9.37 17.12
CA THR A 66 -16.15 -8.60 17.10
C THR A 66 -15.02 -9.44 17.64
N THR A 67 -13.98 -9.61 16.83
CA THR A 67 -12.72 -10.26 17.19
C THR A 67 -11.64 -9.19 17.34
N THR A 68 -10.88 -9.26 18.42
CA THR A 68 -9.70 -8.41 18.62
C THR A 68 -8.52 -9.30 19.00
N VAL A 69 -7.45 -9.23 18.24
CA VAL A 69 -6.17 -9.91 18.51
C VAL A 69 -5.18 -8.88 19.04
N ARG A 70 -4.60 -9.14 20.20
CA ARG A 70 -3.65 -8.24 20.86
C ARG A 70 -2.37 -8.97 21.25
N SER A 71 -1.27 -8.22 21.27
CA SER A 71 -0.04 -8.61 21.97
C SER A 71 0.34 -7.49 22.94
N GLY A 72 0.17 -7.72 24.23
CA GLY A 72 0.19 -6.67 25.24
C GLY A 72 -0.84 -5.57 24.92
N ASP A 73 -0.42 -4.32 24.90
CA ASP A 73 -1.28 -3.17 24.57
C ASP A 73 -1.48 -2.97 23.06
N GLN A 74 -0.71 -3.66 22.22
CA GLN A 74 -0.79 -3.53 20.77
C GLN A 74 -1.93 -4.37 20.20
N VAL A 75 -2.82 -3.74 19.43
CA VAL A 75 -3.86 -4.44 18.67
C VAL A 75 -3.27 -4.85 17.32
N TRP A 76 -3.26 -6.17 17.06
CA TRP A 76 -2.77 -6.77 15.81
C TRP A 76 -3.84 -6.84 14.74
N ALA A 77 -5.03 -7.25 15.14
CA ALA A 77 -6.17 -7.30 14.25
C ALA A 77 -7.44 -7.00 15.03
N ARG A 78 -8.36 -6.30 14.43
CA ARG A 78 -9.71 -6.12 14.96
C ARG A 78 -10.69 -6.11 13.81
N GLU A 79 -11.73 -6.92 13.94
CA GLU A 79 -12.74 -7.06 12.93
C GLU A 79 -14.11 -7.22 13.57
N THR A 80 -15.11 -6.63 12.93
CA THR A 80 -16.50 -6.89 13.26
C THR A 80 -17.21 -7.47 12.05
N VAL A 81 -17.82 -8.64 12.22
CA VAL A 81 -18.63 -9.28 11.20
C VAL A 81 -20.04 -9.48 11.71
N TYR A 82 -21.02 -9.49 10.81
CA TYR A 82 -22.42 -9.78 11.12
C TYR A 82 -22.79 -11.16 10.62
N SER A 83 -23.45 -11.93 11.47
CA SER A 83 -23.93 -13.26 11.14
C SER A 83 -25.43 -13.38 11.41
N ARG A 84 -26.15 -13.95 10.45
CA ARG A 84 -27.58 -14.28 10.59
C ARG A 84 -27.82 -15.73 10.94
N ASP A 85 -26.84 -16.59 10.71
CA ASP A 85 -26.91 -18.03 10.93
C ASP A 85 -26.19 -18.51 12.19
N GLY A 86 -25.61 -17.58 12.96
CA GLY A 86 -24.86 -17.87 14.17
C GLY A 86 -23.45 -18.43 13.94
N GLN A 87 -23.00 -18.49 12.69
CA GLN A 87 -21.66 -18.95 12.30
C GLN A 87 -20.79 -17.80 11.78
N ALA A 88 -20.54 -16.82 12.63
CA ALA A 88 -19.62 -15.76 12.28
C ALA A 88 -18.18 -16.29 12.19
N ARG A 89 -17.46 -15.87 11.16
CA ARG A 89 -16.02 -16.13 10.98
C ARG A 89 -15.29 -14.80 10.83
N SER A 90 -14.20 -14.64 11.57
CA SER A 90 -13.25 -13.55 11.31
C SER A 90 -12.54 -13.79 9.99
N ARG A 91 -11.90 -12.76 9.47
CA ARG A 91 -10.89 -12.97 8.41
C ARG A 91 -9.72 -13.77 8.95
N PRO A 92 -9.02 -14.49 8.07
CA PRO A 92 -7.75 -15.10 8.44
C PRO A 92 -6.75 -14.02 8.86
N PHE A 93 -6.01 -14.28 9.94
CA PHE A 93 -4.88 -13.47 10.40
C PHE A 93 -3.69 -14.38 10.72
N THR A 94 -2.47 -13.86 10.56
CA THR A 94 -1.25 -14.61 10.86
C THR A 94 -0.85 -14.40 12.31
N LEU A 95 -0.59 -15.48 13.03
CA LEU A 95 -0.10 -15.40 14.41
C LEU A 95 1.34 -14.83 14.41
N PRO A 96 1.60 -13.75 15.15
CA PRO A 96 2.93 -13.20 15.32
C PRO A 96 3.83 -14.12 16.15
N GLU A 97 5.14 -13.82 16.22
CA GLU A 97 6.08 -14.53 17.08
C GLU A 97 5.84 -14.27 18.58
N GLN A 98 5.14 -13.20 18.89
CA GLN A 98 4.81 -12.80 20.26
C GLN A 98 3.53 -13.48 20.73
N GLU A 99 3.41 -13.66 22.04
CA GLU A 99 2.18 -14.18 22.64
C GLU A 99 1.02 -13.22 22.35
N VAL A 100 -0.11 -13.77 21.90
CA VAL A 100 -1.33 -13.00 21.58
C VAL A 100 -2.50 -13.44 22.44
N THR A 101 -3.34 -12.47 22.77
CA THR A 101 -4.69 -12.71 23.33
C THR A 101 -5.71 -12.45 22.22
N VAL A 102 -6.73 -13.30 22.16
CA VAL A 102 -7.88 -13.14 21.27
C VAL A 102 -9.11 -12.82 22.11
N ASP A 103 -9.58 -11.58 22.00
CA ASP A 103 -10.82 -11.14 22.61
C ASP A 103 -11.95 -11.31 21.61
N VAL A 104 -13.05 -11.92 22.04
CA VAL A 104 -14.23 -12.08 21.21
C VAL A 104 -15.45 -11.55 21.97
N SER A 105 -16.16 -10.62 21.34
CA SER A 105 -17.45 -10.16 21.82
C SER A 105 -18.54 -10.49 20.82
N VAL A 106 -19.69 -10.95 21.32
CA VAL A 106 -20.88 -11.18 20.50
C VAL A 106 -22.04 -10.41 21.09
N THR A 107 -22.64 -9.55 20.28
CA THR A 107 -23.84 -8.81 20.64
C THR A 107 -24.99 -9.27 19.74
N SER A 108 -26.04 -9.84 20.34
CA SER A 108 -27.23 -10.21 19.58
C SER A 108 -28.14 -9.00 19.43
N LEU A 109 -28.31 -8.52 18.23
CA LEU A 109 -29.11 -7.33 17.92
C LEU A 109 -30.37 -7.73 17.14
N PRO A 110 -31.55 -7.15 17.44
CA PRO A 110 -32.69 -7.29 16.56
C PRO A 110 -32.35 -6.82 15.15
N GLU A 111 -32.66 -7.59 14.12
CA GLU A 111 -32.31 -7.32 12.73
C GLU A 111 -32.68 -5.89 12.29
N LYS A 112 -33.81 -5.36 12.77
CA LYS A 112 -34.25 -3.98 12.52
C LYS A 112 -33.36 -2.88 13.12
N ARG A 113 -32.45 -3.21 14.04
CA ARG A 113 -31.56 -2.24 14.71
C ARG A 113 -30.16 -2.18 14.13
N VAL A 114 -29.76 -3.19 13.38
CA VAL A 114 -28.38 -3.29 12.88
C VAL A 114 -28.07 -2.27 11.80
N GLY A 115 -29.05 -1.89 10.99
CA GLY A 115 -28.86 -1.07 9.80
C GLY A 115 -28.46 -1.92 8.59
N THR A 116 -27.88 -1.29 7.57
CA THR A 116 -27.45 -1.94 6.33
C THR A 116 -25.93 -2.06 6.30
N PRO A 117 -25.36 -3.28 6.44
CA PRO A 117 -23.94 -3.51 6.22
C PRO A 117 -23.61 -3.38 4.74
N LEU A 118 -22.50 -2.71 4.43
CA LEU A 118 -22.01 -2.52 3.07
C LEU A 118 -20.50 -2.75 3.04
N ARG A 119 -20.03 -3.44 2.01
CA ARG A 119 -18.62 -3.49 1.63
C ARG A 119 -18.37 -2.52 0.50
N LEU A 120 -17.49 -1.58 0.73
CA LEU A 120 -17.03 -0.58 -0.22
C LEU A 120 -15.66 -0.99 -0.75
N MET A 121 -15.40 -0.77 -2.03
CA MET A 121 -14.07 -0.99 -2.61
C MET A 121 -13.76 0.15 -3.57
N ALA A 122 -12.58 0.76 -3.40
CA ALA A 122 -12.03 1.71 -4.36
C ALA A 122 -10.80 1.10 -5.03
N TRP A 123 -10.73 1.17 -6.36
CA TRP A 123 -9.61 0.61 -7.09
C TRP A 123 -9.32 1.35 -8.39
N ASN A 124 -8.08 1.78 -8.57
CA ASN A 124 -7.52 2.18 -9.84
C ASN A 124 -7.08 0.92 -10.60
N LEU A 125 -7.63 0.71 -11.79
CA LEU A 125 -7.42 -0.52 -12.55
C LEU A 125 -6.14 -0.51 -13.39
N PHE A 126 -5.47 0.63 -13.48
CA PHE A 126 -4.34 0.81 -14.36
C PHE A 126 -4.65 0.48 -15.82
N VAL A 127 -5.05 1.52 -16.56
CA VAL A 127 -5.36 1.44 -18.01
C VAL A 127 -6.38 0.34 -18.32
N GLY A 128 -7.46 0.28 -17.54
CA GLY A 128 -8.55 -0.69 -17.75
C GLY A 128 -8.14 -2.14 -17.49
N GLY A 129 -7.11 -2.38 -16.67
CA GLY A 129 -6.63 -3.72 -16.35
C GLY A 129 -5.85 -4.39 -17.48
N THR A 130 -5.38 -3.61 -18.47
CA THR A 130 -4.69 -4.16 -19.67
C THR A 130 -3.17 -4.09 -19.57
N ILE A 131 -2.63 -3.86 -18.39
CA ILE A 131 -1.19 -3.75 -18.12
C ILE A 131 -0.50 -2.85 -19.16
N ASN A 132 -0.78 -1.54 -19.06
CA ASN A 132 -0.23 -0.54 -19.97
C ASN A 132 -0.51 -0.81 -21.47
N ARG A 133 -1.66 -1.41 -21.77
CA ARG A 133 -2.09 -1.80 -23.15
C ARG A 133 -1.17 -2.80 -23.87
N GLN A 134 -0.29 -3.47 -23.14
CA GLN A 134 0.68 -4.41 -23.72
C GLN A 134 0.28 -5.87 -23.59
N GLU A 135 -0.81 -6.13 -22.88
CA GLU A 135 -1.32 -7.48 -22.66
C GLU A 135 -2.48 -7.73 -23.64
N PRO A 136 -2.22 -8.43 -24.77
CA PRO A 136 -3.23 -8.58 -25.84
C PRO A 136 -4.29 -9.65 -25.54
N THR A 137 -4.08 -10.50 -24.54
CA THR A 137 -4.93 -11.66 -24.28
C THR A 137 -6.15 -11.35 -23.40
N GLY A 138 -6.11 -10.25 -22.63
CA GLY A 138 -7.12 -9.92 -21.64
C GLY A 138 -7.07 -10.79 -20.38
N GLU A 139 -6.02 -11.59 -20.20
CA GLU A 139 -5.87 -12.49 -19.06
C GLU A 139 -5.81 -11.73 -17.73
N ASN A 140 -5.13 -10.59 -17.70
CA ASN A 140 -5.06 -9.77 -16.49
C ASN A 140 -6.44 -9.26 -16.07
N LEU A 141 -7.19 -8.72 -17.03
CA LEU A 141 -8.55 -8.23 -16.76
C LEU A 141 -9.45 -9.37 -16.25
N GLN A 142 -9.31 -10.57 -16.80
CA GLN A 142 -10.06 -11.74 -16.32
C GLN A 142 -9.71 -12.06 -14.86
N GLN A 143 -8.43 -12.07 -14.50
CA GLN A 143 -7.98 -12.31 -13.12
C GLN A 143 -8.43 -11.17 -12.17
N MET A 144 -8.45 -9.93 -12.64
CA MET A 144 -9.02 -8.81 -11.88
C MET A 144 -10.50 -9.02 -11.58
N ILE A 145 -11.28 -9.47 -12.56
CA ILE A 145 -12.71 -9.78 -12.39
C ILE A 145 -12.90 -10.93 -11.39
N GLU A 146 -12.08 -11.97 -11.45
CA GLU A 146 -12.10 -13.06 -10.47
C GLU A 146 -11.84 -12.52 -9.05
N TYR A 147 -10.84 -11.67 -8.89
CA TYR A 147 -10.54 -11.01 -7.61
C TYR A 147 -11.69 -10.12 -7.13
N LEU A 148 -12.32 -9.34 -8.01
CA LEU A 148 -13.48 -8.53 -7.67
C LEU A 148 -14.66 -9.40 -7.20
N ASN A 149 -14.87 -10.57 -7.83
CA ASN A 149 -15.90 -11.51 -7.42
C ASN A 149 -15.58 -12.18 -6.07
N GLU A 150 -14.31 -12.38 -5.72
CA GLU A 150 -13.91 -12.89 -4.40
C GLU A 150 -14.12 -11.84 -3.30
N VAL A 151 -13.80 -10.57 -3.57
CA VAL A 151 -14.03 -9.47 -2.63
C VAL A 151 -15.52 -9.22 -2.44
N ASP A 152 -16.29 -9.37 -3.51
CA ASP A 152 -17.75 -9.19 -3.56
C ASP A 152 -18.26 -7.89 -2.93
N PRO A 153 -17.78 -6.71 -3.35
CA PRO A 153 -18.20 -5.44 -2.77
C PRO A 153 -19.69 -5.15 -3.05
N ASP A 154 -20.33 -4.36 -2.20
CA ASP A 154 -21.68 -3.86 -2.45
C ASP A 154 -21.65 -2.59 -3.31
N ILE A 155 -20.58 -1.79 -3.15
CA ILE A 155 -20.29 -0.61 -3.95
C ILE A 155 -18.82 -0.65 -4.36
N LEU A 156 -18.55 -0.61 -5.66
CA LEU A 156 -17.22 -0.59 -6.24
C LEU A 156 -17.00 0.75 -6.98
N PHE A 157 -16.06 1.53 -6.50
CA PHE A 157 -15.58 2.77 -7.12
C PHE A 157 -14.37 2.43 -8.00
N VAL A 158 -14.53 2.59 -9.30
CA VAL A 158 -13.46 2.29 -10.26
C VAL A 158 -12.93 3.57 -10.88
N VAL A 159 -11.62 3.64 -10.96
CA VAL A 159 -10.87 4.62 -11.74
C VAL A 159 -10.05 3.93 -12.81
N GLU A 160 -9.75 4.66 -13.88
CA GLU A 160 -9.05 4.14 -15.07
C GLU A 160 -9.75 2.95 -15.72
N GLY A 161 -11.08 3.07 -15.92
CA GLY A 161 -11.87 2.05 -16.59
C GLY A 161 -11.47 1.82 -18.05
N TYR A 162 -11.14 2.88 -18.76
CA TYR A 162 -10.52 2.97 -20.09
C TYR A 162 -10.99 1.90 -21.07
N GLY A 163 -12.32 1.81 -21.26
CA GLY A 163 -12.98 0.89 -22.20
C GLY A 163 -13.23 -0.51 -21.67
N SER A 164 -12.85 -0.82 -20.43
CA SER A 164 -13.10 -2.13 -19.82
C SER A 164 -14.40 -2.22 -19.02
N GLY A 165 -15.09 -1.10 -18.80
CA GLY A 165 -16.21 -1.01 -17.87
C GLY A 165 -17.33 -2.01 -18.12
N THR A 166 -17.77 -2.20 -19.37
CA THR A 166 -18.81 -3.18 -19.72
C THR A 166 -18.33 -4.61 -19.50
N LYS A 167 -17.08 -4.92 -19.86
CA LYS A 167 -16.50 -6.27 -19.65
C LYS A 167 -16.43 -6.62 -18.17
N ILE A 168 -16.13 -5.64 -17.32
CA ILE A 168 -16.13 -5.81 -15.87
C ILE A 168 -17.54 -6.10 -15.39
N LEU A 169 -18.56 -5.35 -15.84
CA LEU A 169 -19.95 -5.59 -15.46
C LEU A 169 -20.42 -6.99 -15.86
N ASP A 170 -20.11 -7.41 -17.08
CA ASP A 170 -20.46 -8.74 -17.58
C ASP A 170 -19.79 -9.84 -16.74
N GLY A 171 -18.52 -9.67 -16.44
CA GLY A 171 -17.75 -10.60 -15.62
C GLY A 171 -18.21 -10.66 -14.16
N LEU A 172 -18.57 -9.52 -13.57
CA LEU A 172 -19.18 -9.46 -12.23
C LEU A 172 -20.52 -10.19 -12.19
N ASN A 173 -21.28 -10.17 -13.26
CA ASN A 173 -22.61 -10.76 -13.34
C ASN A 173 -22.63 -12.21 -13.87
N ALA A 174 -21.50 -12.73 -14.33
CA ALA A 174 -21.40 -14.08 -14.85
C ALA A 174 -21.80 -15.11 -13.77
N GLY A 175 -22.87 -15.86 -14.04
CA GLY A 175 -23.40 -16.89 -13.12
C GLY A 175 -24.10 -16.35 -11.87
N ARG A 176 -24.24 -15.04 -11.66
CA ARG A 176 -24.92 -14.50 -10.49
C ARG A 176 -26.43 -14.60 -10.58
N PRO A 177 -27.13 -14.95 -9.48
CA PRO A 177 -28.57 -14.84 -9.36
C PRO A 177 -29.03 -13.41 -9.62
N ALA A 178 -30.25 -13.25 -10.14
CA ALA A 178 -30.78 -11.95 -10.55
C ALA A 178 -30.82 -10.91 -9.40
N ASP A 179 -31.13 -11.35 -8.19
CA ASP A 179 -31.20 -10.53 -6.98
C ASP A 179 -29.83 -10.13 -6.39
N LYS A 180 -28.73 -10.66 -6.96
CA LYS A 180 -27.35 -10.36 -6.54
C LYS A 180 -26.50 -9.73 -7.64
N ARG A 181 -27.15 -9.38 -8.76
CA ARG A 181 -26.44 -8.77 -9.88
C ARG A 181 -26.02 -7.34 -9.59
N PHE A 182 -24.90 -6.98 -10.17
CA PHE A 182 -24.44 -5.60 -10.19
C PHE A 182 -25.15 -4.81 -11.29
N SER A 183 -25.46 -3.58 -10.98
CA SER A 183 -25.65 -2.51 -11.97
C SER A 183 -24.34 -1.74 -12.12
N GLY A 184 -24.00 -1.32 -13.33
CA GLY A 184 -22.81 -0.54 -13.63
C GLY A 184 -23.17 0.78 -14.32
N VAL A 185 -22.53 1.86 -13.91
CA VAL A 185 -22.71 3.20 -14.51
C VAL A 185 -21.36 3.77 -14.88
N GLN A 186 -21.20 4.12 -16.17
CA GLN A 186 -20.12 4.97 -16.63
C GLN A 186 -20.40 6.40 -16.18
N LEU A 187 -19.54 6.92 -15.28
CA LEU A 187 -19.71 8.25 -14.71
C LEU A 187 -19.04 9.33 -15.56
N THR A 188 -17.86 9.04 -16.12
CA THR A 188 -17.19 9.93 -17.07
C THR A 188 -18.02 10.04 -18.35
N LYS A 189 -18.40 11.25 -18.70
CA LYS A 189 -19.26 11.50 -19.88
C LYS A 189 -18.43 11.69 -21.15
N PRO A 190 -18.98 11.35 -22.33
CA PRO A 190 -18.26 11.43 -23.60
C PRO A 190 -17.65 12.79 -23.90
N GLU A 191 -18.21 13.86 -23.39
CA GLU A 191 -17.72 15.22 -23.59
C GLU A 191 -16.40 15.50 -22.83
N ASP A 192 -16.05 14.66 -21.87
CA ASP A 192 -14.92 14.86 -20.96
C ASP A 192 -13.75 13.92 -21.24
N TYR A 193 -13.84 13.07 -22.28
CA TYR A 193 -12.75 12.17 -22.64
C TYR A 193 -12.65 11.93 -24.15
N SER A 194 -11.45 11.53 -24.60
CA SER A 194 -11.22 10.98 -25.93
C SER A 194 -11.58 9.49 -25.99
N VAL A 195 -11.58 8.91 -27.19
CA VAL A 195 -11.91 7.48 -27.39
C VAL A 195 -11.16 6.57 -26.40
N ASN A 196 -11.91 5.72 -25.71
CA ASN A 196 -11.45 4.81 -24.62
C ASN A 196 -10.86 5.53 -23.39
N GLY A 197 -11.27 6.77 -23.14
CA GLY A 197 -10.83 7.55 -21.99
C GLY A 197 -11.84 7.62 -20.84
N ASP A 198 -12.82 6.71 -20.80
CA ASP A 198 -13.84 6.60 -19.74
C ASP A 198 -13.19 6.23 -18.40
N ASN A 199 -12.86 7.23 -17.61
CA ASN A 199 -12.09 7.05 -16.38
C ASN A 199 -12.92 6.41 -15.26
N LEU A 200 -14.05 7.04 -14.90
CA LEU A 200 -14.80 6.69 -13.70
C LEU A 200 -16.00 5.81 -13.99
N TRP A 201 -16.10 4.73 -13.21
CA TRP A 201 -17.25 3.83 -13.16
C TRP A 201 -17.70 3.60 -11.71
N LEU A 202 -18.97 3.30 -11.55
CA LEU A 202 -19.59 2.85 -10.31
C LEU A 202 -20.33 1.55 -10.57
N TYR A 203 -20.01 0.50 -9.79
CA TYR A 203 -20.76 -0.75 -9.82
C TYR A 203 -21.36 -0.99 -8.44
N THR A 204 -22.61 -1.48 -8.41
CA THR A 204 -23.29 -1.71 -7.15
C THR A 204 -24.36 -2.80 -7.26
N LYS A 205 -24.58 -3.51 -6.18
CA LYS A 205 -25.70 -4.44 -6.00
C LYS A 205 -26.95 -3.75 -5.46
N LEU A 206 -26.86 -2.45 -5.13
CA LEU A 206 -27.95 -1.64 -4.63
C LEU A 206 -28.75 -1.04 -5.77
N GLU A 207 -29.99 -0.63 -5.49
CA GLU A 207 -30.82 0.11 -6.45
C GLU A 207 -30.18 1.47 -6.76
N ILE A 208 -30.01 1.77 -8.05
CA ILE A 208 -29.60 3.10 -8.50
C ILE A 208 -30.84 3.95 -8.66
N GLU A 209 -31.16 4.77 -7.67
CA GLU A 209 -32.33 5.66 -7.71
C GLU A 209 -32.11 6.86 -8.63
N LYS A 210 -30.87 7.36 -8.70
CA LYS A 210 -30.53 8.53 -9.52
C LYS A 210 -29.03 8.51 -9.84
N VAL A 211 -28.70 8.67 -11.12
CA VAL A 211 -27.34 9.01 -11.56
C VAL A 211 -27.22 10.52 -11.60
N TYR A 212 -26.18 11.08 -10.98
CA TYR A 212 -25.98 12.52 -10.99
C TYR A 212 -25.59 13.02 -12.39
N PRO A 213 -26.03 14.25 -12.75
CA PRO A 213 -25.69 14.84 -14.04
C PRO A 213 -24.21 15.13 -14.13
N ARG A 214 -23.73 15.36 -15.36
CA ARG A 214 -22.39 15.85 -15.60
C ARG A 214 -22.18 17.18 -14.86
N TYR A 215 -21.07 17.30 -14.15
CA TYR A 215 -20.52 18.56 -13.65
C TYR A 215 -19.22 18.85 -14.37
N ALA A 216 -18.99 20.09 -14.75
CA ALA A 216 -17.70 20.56 -15.27
C ALA A 216 -17.54 22.06 -14.99
N ASP A 217 -16.35 22.46 -14.60
CA ASP A 217 -15.90 23.84 -14.49
C ASP A 217 -14.45 23.96 -15.00
N ALA A 218 -13.74 25.01 -14.60
CA ALA A 218 -12.34 25.22 -15.00
C ALA A 218 -11.36 24.19 -14.39
N ASP A 219 -11.71 23.61 -13.24
CA ASP A 219 -10.82 22.78 -12.43
C ASP A 219 -11.13 21.28 -12.58
N ILE A 220 -12.39 20.91 -12.76
CA ILE A 220 -12.86 19.51 -12.79
C ILE A 220 -13.93 19.28 -13.84
N SER A 221 -14.08 18.01 -14.20
CA SER A 221 -15.18 17.51 -15.04
C SER A 221 -15.67 16.15 -14.56
N SER A 222 -16.55 15.48 -15.30
CA SER A 222 -16.95 14.10 -15.00
C SER A 222 -15.80 13.09 -15.12
N PHE A 223 -14.64 13.51 -15.62
CA PHE A 223 -13.40 12.71 -15.55
C PHE A 223 -12.84 12.63 -14.13
N ASN A 224 -13.20 13.58 -13.26
CA ASN A 224 -12.66 13.75 -11.92
C ASN A 224 -13.64 13.34 -10.82
N ILE A 225 -14.94 13.55 -11.02
CA ILE A 225 -16.00 13.17 -10.09
C ILE A 225 -17.28 12.82 -10.83
N GLY A 226 -17.91 11.75 -10.39
CA GLY A 226 -19.24 11.35 -10.79
C GLY A 226 -19.83 10.39 -9.77
N GLY A 227 -21.14 10.26 -9.73
CA GLY A 227 -21.77 9.41 -8.73
C GLY A 227 -23.25 9.18 -8.93
N ALA A 228 -23.84 8.51 -7.95
CA ALA A 228 -25.25 8.15 -7.94
C ALA A 228 -25.82 8.18 -6.52
N ARG A 229 -27.15 8.33 -6.42
CA ARG A 229 -27.90 8.04 -5.22
C ARG A 229 -28.33 6.57 -5.25
N LEU A 230 -28.03 5.85 -4.19
CA LEU A 230 -28.26 4.41 -4.08
C LEU A 230 -29.26 4.13 -2.96
N GLY A 231 -30.33 3.41 -3.30
CA GLY A 231 -31.35 2.98 -2.35
C GLY A 231 -30.86 1.82 -1.49
N LEU A 232 -31.18 1.88 -0.20
CA LEU A 232 -30.85 0.83 0.77
C LEU A 232 -32.07 -0.05 1.06
N PRO A 233 -31.89 -1.33 1.40
CA PRO A 233 -32.99 -2.24 1.72
C PRO A 233 -33.93 -1.76 2.85
N ASN A 234 -33.46 -0.84 3.69
CA ASN A 234 -34.24 -0.25 4.80
C ASN A 234 -35.04 0.99 4.39
N GLY A 235 -35.11 1.32 3.09
CA GLY A 235 -35.80 2.49 2.54
C GLY A 235 -35.07 3.81 2.68
N LYS A 236 -33.83 3.81 3.18
CA LYS A 236 -32.90 4.95 3.15
C LYS A 236 -32.08 4.94 1.88
N HIS A 237 -31.21 5.91 1.72
CA HIS A 237 -30.27 5.97 0.61
C HIS A 237 -28.91 6.51 1.07
N VAL A 238 -27.93 6.36 0.21
CA VAL A 238 -26.59 6.93 0.34
C VAL A 238 -26.21 7.59 -0.99
N HIS A 239 -25.31 8.57 -0.91
CA HIS A 239 -24.67 9.15 -2.08
C HIS A 239 -23.32 8.49 -2.29
N ALA A 240 -23.06 7.96 -3.47
CA ALA A 240 -21.83 7.26 -3.81
C ALA A 240 -21.11 7.93 -4.98
N PHE A 241 -19.83 8.27 -4.82
CA PHE A 241 -19.04 8.98 -5.83
C PHE A 241 -17.69 8.31 -6.06
N SER A 242 -17.32 8.12 -7.35
CA SER A 242 -15.95 7.78 -7.74
C SER A 242 -15.16 9.06 -8.00
N LEU A 243 -13.90 9.06 -7.58
CA LEU A 243 -13.00 10.22 -7.65
C LEU A 243 -11.67 9.85 -8.32
N TRP A 244 -11.18 10.74 -9.17
CA TRP A 244 -9.81 10.75 -9.64
C TRP A 244 -9.31 12.19 -9.71
N THR A 245 -8.11 12.45 -9.20
CA THR A 245 -7.54 13.77 -9.28
C THR A 245 -6.16 13.79 -9.93
N TRP A 246 -5.69 14.96 -10.26
CA TRP A 246 -4.55 15.15 -11.14
C TRP A 246 -3.28 14.48 -10.63
N HIS A 247 -2.62 13.71 -11.49
CA HIS A 247 -1.47 12.89 -11.16
C HIS A 247 -0.14 13.66 -11.16
N ASP A 248 -0.02 14.76 -11.95
CA ASP A 248 1.22 15.52 -11.99
C ASP A 248 1.47 16.30 -10.69
N GLY A 249 2.72 16.66 -10.47
CA GLY A 249 3.14 17.38 -9.26
C GLY A 249 3.05 16.53 -8.00
N TYR A 250 2.93 15.20 -8.12
CA TYR A 250 3.07 14.33 -6.97
C TYR A 250 4.50 14.36 -6.45
N ALA A 251 4.63 14.59 -5.15
CA ALA A 251 5.92 14.78 -4.51
C ALA A 251 6.39 13.54 -3.73
N PHE A 252 5.99 12.33 -4.17
CA PHE A 252 6.35 11.10 -3.44
C PHE A 252 7.85 10.92 -3.34
N GLY A 253 8.57 11.19 -4.44
CA GLY A 253 10.01 11.16 -4.45
C GLY A 253 10.64 12.25 -3.61
N ASP A 254 10.12 13.47 -3.69
CA ASP A 254 10.63 14.58 -2.89
C ASP A 254 10.41 14.35 -1.38
N THR A 255 9.27 13.75 -1.02
CA THR A 255 8.97 13.32 0.36
C THR A 255 9.96 12.30 0.85
N HIS A 256 10.22 11.28 0.03
CA HIS A 256 11.20 10.23 0.33
C HIS A 256 12.61 10.81 0.43
N ASP A 257 13.02 11.63 -0.54
CA ASP A 257 14.34 12.25 -0.54
C ASP A 257 14.54 13.10 0.73
N ALA A 258 13.49 13.85 1.14
CA ALA A 258 13.53 14.61 2.38
C ALA A 258 13.71 13.70 3.60
N ALA A 259 12.98 12.59 3.67
CA ALA A 259 13.09 11.63 4.78
C ALA A 259 14.49 10.97 4.83
N VAL A 260 15.01 10.57 3.68
CA VAL A 260 16.37 10.00 3.57
C VAL A 260 17.44 11.02 3.95
N GLN A 261 17.34 12.23 3.41
CA GLN A 261 18.29 13.30 3.70
C GLN A 261 18.34 13.62 5.19
N ASN A 262 17.18 13.76 5.83
CA ASN A 262 17.11 13.96 7.27
C ASN A 262 17.73 12.79 8.05
N THR A 263 17.37 11.55 7.69
CA THR A 263 17.87 10.33 8.36
C THR A 263 19.39 10.24 8.32
N HIS A 264 20.01 10.68 7.23
CA HIS A 264 21.45 10.63 7.03
C HIS A 264 22.19 11.94 7.32
N GLY A 265 21.49 12.97 7.83
CA GLY A 265 22.09 14.27 8.13
C GLY A 265 22.56 15.02 6.86
N LEU A 266 21.94 14.74 5.70
CA LEU A 266 22.23 15.40 4.43
C LEU A 266 21.43 16.71 4.30
N PRO A 267 21.93 17.71 3.57
CA PRO A 267 21.16 18.89 3.24
C PRO A 267 19.89 18.54 2.48
N ARG A 268 18.77 19.13 2.86
CA ARG A 268 17.51 19.00 2.14
C ARG A 268 17.61 19.68 0.78
N THR A 269 17.21 18.98 -0.30
CA THR A 269 17.13 19.53 -1.66
C THR A 269 15.89 20.37 -1.87
N LYS A 270 14.80 20.10 -1.10
CA LYS A 270 13.55 20.86 -1.12
C LYS A 270 13.07 21.17 0.29
N THR A 271 12.52 22.36 0.47
CA THR A 271 11.83 22.73 1.71
C THR A 271 10.46 22.03 1.77
N THR A 272 9.83 22.07 2.94
CA THR A 272 8.46 21.57 3.13
C THR A 272 7.48 22.25 2.17
N GLU A 273 7.58 23.57 2.02
CA GLU A 273 6.72 24.37 1.15
C GLU A 273 6.90 23.95 -0.33
N GLN A 274 8.14 23.74 -0.78
CA GLN A 274 8.44 23.27 -2.13
C GLN A 274 7.90 21.86 -2.41
N ILE A 275 7.87 20.99 -1.40
CA ILE A 275 7.26 19.65 -1.53
C ILE A 275 5.75 19.76 -1.66
N LEU A 276 5.13 20.62 -0.84
CA LEU A 276 3.67 20.83 -0.84
C LEU A 276 3.17 21.60 -2.06
N GLU A 277 4.04 22.28 -2.80
CA GLU A 277 3.68 23.07 -3.98
C GLU A 277 2.91 22.23 -5.02
N GLY A 278 3.25 20.96 -5.17
CA GLY A 278 2.56 20.04 -6.06
C GLY A 278 1.06 19.92 -5.80
N ASP A 279 0.62 19.98 -4.53
CA ASP A 279 -0.79 20.01 -4.19
C ASP A 279 -1.44 21.35 -4.56
N HIS A 280 -0.72 22.46 -4.34
CA HIS A 280 -1.22 23.79 -4.63
C HIS A 280 -1.38 24.08 -6.12
N LEU A 281 -0.56 23.46 -6.98
CA LEU A 281 -0.61 23.67 -8.43
C LEU A 281 -1.98 23.35 -9.01
N ARG A 282 -2.63 22.24 -8.57
CA ARG A 282 -3.89 21.80 -9.16
C ARG A 282 -4.85 21.16 -8.17
N ARG A 283 -4.40 20.23 -7.35
CA ARG A 283 -5.28 19.41 -6.50
C ARG A 283 -6.10 20.22 -5.51
N VAL A 284 -5.54 21.27 -4.92
CA VAL A 284 -6.28 22.18 -4.01
C VAL A 284 -7.44 22.85 -4.74
N GLY A 285 -7.23 23.32 -5.99
CA GLY A 285 -8.30 23.86 -6.84
C GLY A 285 -9.38 22.84 -7.12
N MET A 286 -8.98 21.63 -7.52
CA MET A 286 -9.89 20.52 -7.75
C MET A 286 -10.68 20.14 -6.48
N GLY A 287 -10.03 20.10 -5.31
CA GLY A 287 -10.68 19.83 -4.04
C GLY A 287 -11.76 20.86 -3.68
N LYS A 288 -11.48 22.12 -3.88
CA LYS A 288 -12.48 23.20 -3.73
C LYS A 288 -13.65 23.00 -4.68
N ALA A 289 -13.37 22.75 -5.95
CA ALA A 289 -14.42 22.50 -6.94
C ALA A 289 -15.28 21.28 -6.58
N ILE A 290 -14.67 20.19 -6.10
CA ILE A 290 -15.39 18.99 -5.66
C ILE A 290 -16.24 19.28 -4.42
N LEU A 291 -15.63 19.80 -3.35
CA LEU A 291 -16.27 19.90 -2.04
C LEU A 291 -17.26 21.07 -1.92
N GLU A 292 -16.94 22.20 -2.54
CA GLU A 292 -17.71 23.44 -2.38
C GLU A 292 -18.71 23.69 -3.51
N LYS A 293 -18.57 23.01 -4.67
CA LYS A 293 -19.41 23.24 -5.84
C LYS A 293 -20.10 21.95 -6.33
N ALA A 294 -19.33 20.93 -6.76
CA ALA A 294 -19.87 19.73 -7.39
C ALA A 294 -20.76 18.93 -6.42
N LEU A 295 -20.25 18.57 -5.23
CA LEU A 295 -21.03 17.84 -4.24
C LEU A 295 -22.31 18.57 -3.85
N PRO A 296 -22.30 19.87 -3.48
CA PRO A 296 -23.53 20.60 -3.21
C PRO A 296 -24.51 20.61 -4.38
N SER A 297 -24.02 20.72 -5.62
CA SER A 297 -24.88 20.68 -6.81
C SER A 297 -25.57 19.33 -7.03
N PHE A 298 -24.93 18.24 -6.60
CA PHE A 298 -25.48 16.90 -6.73
C PHE A 298 -26.48 16.55 -5.62
N ILE A 299 -26.10 16.81 -4.37
CA ILE A 299 -26.83 16.34 -3.20
C ILE A 299 -27.79 17.39 -2.61
N GLY A 300 -27.56 18.71 -2.88
CA GLY A 300 -28.36 19.78 -2.26
C GLY A 300 -28.30 19.71 -0.74
N ASP A 301 -29.46 19.85 -0.10
CA ASP A 301 -29.63 19.82 1.36
C ASP A 301 -29.86 18.40 1.91
N ASP A 302 -29.65 17.36 1.10
CA ASP A 302 -29.83 15.96 1.53
C ASP A 302 -28.72 15.58 2.54
N ASP A 303 -29.11 15.18 3.74
CA ASP A 303 -28.21 14.84 4.86
C ASP A 303 -27.86 13.33 4.90
N ALA A 304 -28.22 12.58 3.88
CA ALA A 304 -27.88 11.17 3.76
C ALA A 304 -26.36 10.96 3.68
N PRO A 305 -25.86 9.81 4.12
CA PRO A 305 -24.44 9.54 4.08
C PRO A 305 -23.82 9.67 2.70
N VAL A 306 -22.64 10.25 2.63
CA VAL A 306 -21.83 10.38 1.42
C VAL A 306 -20.64 9.45 1.52
N LEU A 307 -20.52 8.54 0.55
CA LEU A 307 -19.44 7.57 0.39
C LEU A 307 -18.66 7.92 -0.87
N MET A 308 -17.36 8.07 -0.77
CA MET A 308 -16.52 8.41 -1.93
C MET A 308 -15.33 7.48 -1.97
N GLY A 309 -14.94 7.05 -3.17
CA GLY A 309 -13.76 6.23 -3.33
C GLY A 309 -13.01 6.54 -4.62
N GLY A 310 -11.70 6.37 -4.61
CA GLY A 310 -10.86 6.53 -5.79
C GLY A 310 -9.43 6.92 -5.50
N ASP A 311 -8.73 7.30 -6.57
CA ASP A 311 -7.35 7.71 -6.57
C ASP A 311 -7.24 9.25 -6.51
N LEU A 312 -6.73 9.73 -5.40
CA LEU A 312 -6.54 11.16 -5.18
C LEU A 312 -5.16 11.66 -5.66
N ASN A 313 -4.27 10.76 -6.06
CA ASN A 313 -2.90 11.12 -6.44
C ASN A 313 -2.19 12.03 -5.42
N ALA A 314 -2.55 11.91 -4.15
CA ALA A 314 -2.05 12.74 -3.06
C ALA A 314 -1.83 11.91 -1.79
N GLN A 315 -0.78 12.21 -1.06
CA GLN A 315 -0.52 11.59 0.23
C GLN A 315 -1.40 12.20 1.33
N SER A 316 -1.56 11.48 2.44
CA SER A 316 -2.41 11.92 3.55
C SER A 316 -1.66 12.79 4.56
N HIS A 317 -2.23 13.93 4.91
CA HIS A 317 -1.77 14.75 6.04
C HIS A 317 -1.83 14.00 7.39
N LEU A 318 -2.69 12.97 7.50
CA LEU A 318 -2.78 12.14 8.70
C LEU A 318 -1.59 11.21 8.84
N ASP A 319 -0.99 10.80 7.72
CA ASP A 319 0.17 9.90 7.71
C ASP A 319 1.48 10.66 8.01
N TRP A 320 1.60 11.87 7.49
CA TRP A 320 2.79 12.72 7.61
C TRP A 320 2.67 13.79 8.69
N SER A 321 1.94 13.49 9.75
CA SER A 321 1.74 14.37 10.91
C SER A 321 2.95 14.35 11.87
N GLU A 322 2.99 15.31 12.79
CA GLU A 322 4.00 15.35 13.85
C GLU A 322 4.05 14.06 14.66
N GLN A 323 2.89 13.45 14.92
CA GLN A 323 2.78 12.19 15.65
C GLN A 323 3.60 11.07 15.00
N PHE A 324 3.69 11.06 13.67
CA PHE A 324 4.35 10.00 12.90
C PHE A 324 5.65 10.46 12.24
N ALA A 325 6.18 11.62 12.61
CA ALA A 325 7.43 12.14 12.04
C ALA A 325 8.59 11.15 12.16
N ASN A 326 8.65 10.40 13.26
CA ASN A 326 9.68 9.39 13.52
C ASN A 326 9.24 7.96 13.17
N ALA A 327 8.12 7.78 12.48
CA ALA A 327 7.73 6.48 11.96
C ALA A 327 8.76 5.97 10.93
N PRO A 328 8.88 4.64 10.75
CA PRO A 328 9.81 4.07 9.78
C PRO A 328 9.64 4.68 8.38
N GLY A 329 10.73 5.20 7.82
CA GLY A 329 10.76 5.85 6.52
C GLY A 329 10.30 7.32 6.49
N HIS A 330 9.96 7.94 7.63
CA HIS A 330 9.55 9.34 7.68
C HIS A 330 10.72 10.31 7.97
N GLY A 331 11.77 9.86 8.65
CA GLY A 331 13.00 10.65 8.86
C GLY A 331 12.81 12.01 9.52
N GLY A 332 11.81 12.16 10.40
CA GLY A 332 11.48 13.44 11.03
C GLY A 332 10.69 14.42 10.15
N VAL A 333 10.24 14.01 8.97
CA VAL A 333 9.51 14.87 8.03
C VAL A 333 8.04 14.98 8.44
N VAL A 334 7.54 16.21 8.45
CA VAL A 334 6.13 16.55 8.68
C VAL A 334 5.62 17.30 7.45
N LEU A 335 4.53 16.81 6.85
CA LEU A 335 3.94 17.36 5.63
C LEU A 335 2.43 17.49 5.79
N PRO A 336 1.92 18.68 6.12
CA PRO A 336 0.49 18.91 6.29
C PRO A 336 -0.20 19.03 4.91
N TRP A 337 -0.24 17.94 4.16
CA TRP A 337 -0.81 17.88 2.81
C TRP A 337 -2.17 18.59 2.72
N PRO A 338 -2.27 19.74 2.05
CA PRO A 338 -3.46 20.56 2.10
C PRO A 338 -4.65 19.91 1.43
N TYR A 339 -4.41 19.18 0.35
CA TYR A 339 -5.47 18.58 -0.44
C TYR A 339 -6.27 17.52 0.34
N THR A 340 -5.61 16.54 0.93
CA THR A 340 -6.30 15.51 1.73
C THR A 340 -6.90 16.09 3.02
N LYS A 341 -6.29 17.13 3.57
CA LYS A 341 -6.83 17.84 4.74
C LYS A 341 -8.19 18.49 4.46
N MET A 342 -8.43 18.99 3.25
CA MET A 342 -9.72 19.59 2.89
C MET A 342 -10.88 18.62 3.05
N TYR A 343 -10.69 17.34 2.77
CA TYR A 343 -11.75 16.32 2.94
C TYR A 343 -12.07 16.11 4.42
N THR A 344 -11.06 16.00 5.28
CA THR A 344 -11.31 15.86 6.71
C THR A 344 -11.91 17.12 7.33
N ASP A 345 -11.49 18.29 6.90
CA ASP A 345 -12.08 19.56 7.31
C ASP A 345 -13.56 19.69 6.86
N ALA A 346 -13.92 19.09 5.74
CA ALA A 346 -15.31 18.98 5.24
C ALA A 346 -16.13 17.86 5.93
N GLY A 347 -15.58 17.24 7.00
CA GLY A 347 -16.26 16.24 7.81
C GLY A 347 -16.21 14.82 7.24
N PHE A 348 -15.39 14.55 6.23
CA PHE A 348 -15.16 13.20 5.76
C PHE A 348 -14.14 12.47 6.65
N LEU A 349 -14.42 11.21 6.94
CA LEU A 349 -13.47 10.30 7.56
C LEU A 349 -12.69 9.59 6.45
N ASP A 350 -11.37 9.62 6.53
CA ASP A 350 -10.49 8.68 5.83
C ASP A 350 -10.67 7.32 6.50
N THR A 351 -11.42 6.43 5.86
CA THR A 351 -11.86 5.18 6.51
C THR A 351 -10.69 4.26 6.83
N PHE A 352 -9.64 4.27 6.00
CA PHE A 352 -8.46 3.45 6.26
C PHE A 352 -7.73 3.97 7.50
N ARG A 353 -7.43 5.25 7.56
CA ARG A 353 -6.71 5.83 8.71
C ARG A 353 -7.55 5.84 9.98
N TYR A 354 -8.88 5.98 9.84
CA TYR A 354 -9.80 5.83 10.96
C TYR A 354 -9.76 4.41 11.56
N ALA A 355 -9.75 3.36 10.69
CA ALA A 355 -9.69 1.97 11.12
C ALA A 355 -8.28 1.54 11.59
N ASN A 356 -7.23 2.18 11.10
CA ASN A 356 -5.83 1.84 11.36
C ASN A 356 -5.07 3.12 11.76
N PRO A 357 -5.25 3.62 13.00
CA PRO A 357 -4.85 4.97 13.39
C PRO A 357 -3.33 5.19 13.46
N ASP A 358 -2.53 4.13 13.59
CA ASP A 358 -1.07 4.20 13.63
C ASP A 358 -0.48 4.12 12.20
N ALA A 359 -0.05 5.26 11.65
CA ALA A 359 0.52 5.32 10.30
C ALA A 359 1.87 4.61 10.18
N GLY A 360 2.61 4.46 11.28
CA GLY A 360 3.86 3.73 11.29
C GLY A 360 3.65 2.21 11.21
N ALA A 361 2.70 1.69 11.98
CA ALA A 361 2.34 0.28 11.97
C ALA A 361 1.51 -0.10 10.73
N TYR A 362 0.63 0.79 10.28
CA TYR A 362 -0.30 0.56 9.17
C TYR A 362 -0.10 1.60 8.06
N PRO A 363 0.94 1.51 7.26
CA PRO A 363 1.23 2.51 6.23
C PRO A 363 0.18 2.56 5.10
N GLY A 364 -0.54 1.46 4.83
CA GLY A 364 -1.63 1.39 3.84
C GLY A 364 -1.23 1.80 2.42
N ARG A 365 -0.02 1.53 2.02
CA ARG A 365 0.56 1.98 0.75
C ARG A 365 -0.16 1.31 -0.41
N THR A 366 -0.90 2.08 -1.19
CA THR A 366 -1.66 1.59 -2.35
C THR A 366 -0.91 1.77 -3.67
N TRP A 367 0.01 2.72 -3.76
CA TRP A 367 0.78 2.92 -4.98
C TRP A 367 2.29 3.00 -4.66
N SER A 368 3.16 2.17 -5.23
CA SER A 368 2.71 1.03 -6.01
C SER A 368 2.97 -0.26 -5.24
N PRO A 369 2.08 -1.24 -5.27
CA PRO A 369 2.38 -2.59 -4.77
C PRO A 369 3.48 -3.26 -5.60
N LEU A 370 3.70 -2.77 -6.82
CA LEU A 370 4.77 -3.22 -7.69
C LEU A 370 6.08 -2.59 -7.22
N SER A 371 6.95 -3.38 -6.61
CA SER A 371 8.31 -2.92 -6.36
C SER A 371 8.93 -2.51 -7.70
N GLY A 372 9.09 -1.22 -7.91
CA GLY A 372 9.75 -0.70 -9.09
C GLY A 372 8.95 0.10 -10.07
N PHE A 373 7.69 0.32 -9.81
CA PHE A 373 6.89 1.29 -10.53
C PHE A 373 6.80 2.56 -9.68
N GLY A 374 7.63 3.53 -9.93
CA GLY A 374 7.75 4.71 -9.07
C GLY A 374 8.68 4.49 -7.88
N ALA A 375 9.14 5.55 -7.28
CA ALA A 375 10.27 5.53 -6.37
C ALA A 375 9.92 5.02 -4.97
N VAL A 376 8.74 5.32 -4.46
CA VAL A 376 8.38 5.03 -3.08
C VAL A 376 6.91 4.67 -2.99
N PRO A 377 6.58 3.54 -2.37
CA PRO A 377 5.20 3.20 -2.13
C PRO A 377 4.51 4.29 -1.29
N ALA A 378 3.38 4.81 -1.78
CA ALA A 378 2.60 5.85 -1.13
C ALA A 378 1.13 5.42 -1.01
N ARG A 379 0.42 5.97 -0.03
CA ARG A 379 -1.03 5.81 0.10
C ARG A 379 -1.69 6.98 -0.61
N ILE A 380 -2.34 6.71 -1.73
CA ILE A 380 -2.97 7.70 -2.60
C ILE A 380 -4.39 7.35 -3.02
N ASP A 381 -4.81 6.12 -2.75
CA ASP A 381 -6.17 5.65 -2.96
C ASP A 381 -6.93 5.68 -1.63
N TYR A 382 -8.19 6.08 -1.69
CA TYR A 382 -8.99 6.35 -0.50
C TYR A 382 -10.42 5.82 -0.65
N VAL A 383 -11.00 5.47 0.50
CA VAL A 383 -12.43 5.45 0.72
C VAL A 383 -12.73 6.46 1.81
N PHE A 384 -13.58 7.43 1.51
CA PHE A 384 -14.07 8.43 2.45
C PHE A 384 -15.53 8.18 2.79
N ALA A 385 -15.89 8.46 4.02
CA ALA A 385 -17.27 8.41 4.47
C ALA A 385 -17.64 9.65 5.28
N ARG A 386 -18.82 10.22 5.01
CA ARG A 386 -19.39 11.33 5.78
C ARG A 386 -20.84 11.05 6.11
N GLY A 387 -21.23 11.29 7.34
CA GLY A 387 -22.61 11.15 7.81
C GLY A 387 -22.67 10.56 9.23
N LYS A 388 -23.61 11.06 10.02
CA LYS A 388 -23.81 10.63 11.41
C LYS A 388 -24.27 9.16 11.55
N ASP A 389 -24.84 8.60 10.49
CA ASP A 389 -25.36 7.24 10.46
C ASP A 389 -24.33 6.19 9.98
N VAL A 390 -23.12 6.61 9.60
CA VAL A 390 -22.07 5.71 9.13
C VAL A 390 -21.24 5.20 10.31
N ARG A 391 -21.12 3.89 10.43
CA ARG A 391 -20.13 3.24 11.31
C ARG A 391 -19.14 2.47 10.47
N ILE A 392 -17.86 2.76 10.62
CA ILE A 392 -16.77 2.04 9.97
C ILE A 392 -16.47 0.79 10.81
N LEU A 393 -16.53 -0.39 10.19
CA LEU A 393 -16.24 -1.68 10.84
C LEU A 393 -14.78 -2.07 10.67
N GLY A 394 -14.18 -1.71 9.56
CA GLY A 394 -12.79 -1.98 9.25
C GLY A 394 -12.44 -1.48 7.86
N SER A 395 -11.14 -1.29 7.62
CA SER A 395 -10.62 -0.92 6.30
C SER A 395 -9.23 -1.51 6.10
N ARG A 396 -8.92 -1.95 4.89
CA ARG A 396 -7.62 -2.49 4.52
C ARG A 396 -7.19 -2.05 3.14
N ALA A 397 -5.88 -2.03 2.92
CA ALA A 397 -5.28 -1.91 1.60
C ALA A 397 -4.83 -3.30 1.12
N ASP A 398 -5.42 -3.78 0.04
CA ASP A 398 -5.08 -5.09 -0.54
C ASP A 398 -4.05 -4.89 -1.65
N VAL A 399 -2.82 -5.36 -1.42
CA VAL A 399 -1.66 -5.06 -2.27
C VAL A 399 -0.85 -6.31 -2.64
N SER A 400 -1.24 -7.50 -2.17
CA SER A 400 -0.47 -8.72 -2.32
C SER A 400 -1.32 -9.91 -2.77
N ARG A 401 -1.68 -9.91 -4.03
CA ARG A 401 -2.17 -11.09 -4.73
C ARG A 401 -1.24 -11.37 -5.88
N LEU A 402 -0.73 -12.58 -6.00
CA LEU A 402 0.20 -12.93 -7.07
C LEU A 402 -0.60 -13.26 -8.34
N PRO A 403 -0.62 -12.41 -9.35
CA PRO A 403 -1.15 -12.75 -10.65
C PRO A 403 -0.30 -13.88 -11.27
N ARG A 404 -0.92 -14.67 -12.13
CA ARG A 404 -0.28 -15.84 -12.74
C ARG A 404 0.61 -15.50 -13.93
N HIS A 405 0.50 -14.30 -14.48
CA HIS A 405 1.28 -13.87 -15.64
C HIS A 405 2.44 -12.96 -15.23
N ARG A 406 3.42 -12.91 -16.10
CA ARG A 406 4.55 -11.98 -15.98
C ARG A 406 4.28 -10.76 -16.83
N ASN A 407 4.62 -9.60 -16.30
CA ASN A 407 4.71 -8.42 -17.13
C ASN A 407 5.89 -8.58 -18.08
N SER A 408 5.62 -8.63 -19.39
CA SER A 408 6.65 -8.72 -20.43
C SER A 408 7.64 -7.55 -20.40
N TRP A 409 7.22 -6.43 -19.84
CA TRP A 409 8.02 -5.22 -19.68
C TRP A 409 9.11 -5.37 -18.62
N LEU A 410 8.86 -6.19 -17.62
CA LEU A 410 9.67 -6.25 -16.42
C LEU A 410 10.37 -7.60 -16.27
N ASP A 411 10.03 -8.56 -17.09
CA ASP A 411 10.47 -9.96 -16.97
C ASP A 411 10.34 -10.49 -15.52
N GLN A 412 9.33 -9.97 -14.78
CA GLN A 412 9.03 -10.30 -13.39
C GLN A 412 7.53 -10.46 -13.20
N PRO A 413 7.09 -11.40 -12.35
CA PRO A 413 5.69 -11.51 -11.99
C PRO A 413 5.26 -10.24 -11.23
N TRP A 414 4.10 -9.70 -11.58
CA TRP A 414 3.48 -8.64 -10.81
C TRP A 414 2.91 -9.22 -9.51
N PRO A 415 3.15 -8.59 -8.36
CA PRO A 415 2.59 -9.05 -7.10
C PRO A 415 1.10 -8.74 -6.96
N PHE A 416 0.56 -7.92 -7.84
CA PHE A 416 -0.84 -7.52 -7.88
C PHE A 416 -1.30 -7.24 -9.31
N TYR A 417 -2.61 -7.17 -9.54
CA TYR A 417 -3.23 -7.04 -10.88
C TYR A 417 -3.15 -5.65 -11.47
N SER A 418 -2.96 -4.64 -10.64
CA SER A 418 -2.81 -3.24 -10.99
C SER A 418 -1.54 -2.68 -10.36
N ASP A 419 -1.03 -1.57 -10.85
CA ASP A 419 -0.01 -0.79 -10.16
C ASP A 419 -0.56 -0.05 -8.93
N HIS A 420 -1.88 -0.11 -8.70
CA HIS A 420 -2.53 0.32 -7.48
C HIS A 420 -3.09 -0.84 -6.67
N GLY A 421 -2.94 -0.77 -5.35
CA GLY A 421 -3.68 -1.59 -4.40
C GLY A 421 -5.15 -1.15 -4.30
N ALA A 422 -6.00 -2.08 -3.88
CA ALA A 422 -7.41 -1.78 -3.64
C ALA A 422 -7.64 -1.38 -2.18
N VAL A 423 -8.46 -0.36 -1.94
CA VAL A 423 -8.92 -0.01 -0.60
C VAL A 423 -10.30 -0.62 -0.38
N ILE A 424 -10.42 -1.49 0.62
CA ILE A 424 -11.66 -2.19 0.94
C ILE A 424 -12.09 -1.79 2.35
N THR A 425 -13.31 -1.27 2.45
CA THR A 425 -13.88 -0.76 3.71
C THR A 425 -15.23 -1.41 3.97
N ASP A 426 -15.42 -1.96 5.16
CA ASP A 426 -16.70 -2.44 5.61
C ASP A 426 -17.35 -1.39 6.53
N VAL A 427 -18.60 -1.03 6.23
CA VAL A 427 -19.37 -0.05 7.00
C VAL A 427 -20.76 -0.57 7.33
N VAL A 428 -21.42 0.05 8.29
CA VAL A 428 -22.87 -0.10 8.52
C VAL A 428 -23.52 1.26 8.42
N ILE A 429 -24.57 1.36 7.61
CA ILE A 429 -25.44 2.53 7.55
C ILE A 429 -26.59 2.30 8.51
N ARG A 430 -26.58 2.97 9.67
CA ARG A 430 -27.56 2.82 10.74
C ARG A 430 -28.79 3.71 10.56
N GLY A 431 -29.84 3.37 11.26
CA GLY A 431 -31.11 4.04 11.17
C GLY A 431 -31.29 5.29 12.04
N LYS A 432 -30.55 5.54 13.07
CA LYS A 432 -30.46 6.79 13.86
C LYS A 432 -29.23 6.79 14.75
N GLY A 433 -28.37 7.73 14.44
CA GLY A 433 -27.52 8.50 15.30
C GLY A 433 -26.70 7.79 16.37
N THR A 434 -25.77 6.95 15.99
CA THR A 434 -24.55 6.78 16.78
C THR A 434 -23.41 6.95 15.79
N GLY A 435 -22.73 8.06 15.87
CA GLY A 435 -21.52 8.30 15.11
C GLY A 435 -20.50 7.18 15.27
N PRO A 436 -19.37 7.27 14.57
CA PRO A 436 -18.35 6.24 14.59
C PRO A 436 -17.92 5.94 16.03
N ASP A 437 -18.02 4.68 16.41
CA ASP A 437 -17.42 4.18 17.66
C ASP A 437 -15.88 4.22 17.53
N GLN A 438 -15.17 3.77 18.56
CA GLN A 438 -13.72 3.67 18.61
C GLN A 438 -13.12 3.08 17.32
N PRO A 439 -11.94 3.57 16.89
CA PRO A 439 -11.24 3.03 15.72
C PRO A 439 -11.13 1.51 15.77
N ILE A 440 -11.39 0.88 14.64
CA ILE A 440 -11.27 -0.57 14.49
C ILE A 440 -10.03 -0.84 13.66
N VAL A 441 -9.01 -1.44 14.26
CA VAL A 441 -7.82 -1.89 13.55
C VAL A 441 -8.15 -3.17 12.82
N SER A 442 -8.09 -3.18 11.51
CA SER A 442 -8.51 -4.31 10.66
C SER A 442 -7.40 -4.84 9.75
N GLU A 443 -6.26 -4.24 9.79
CA GLU A 443 -5.09 -4.66 9.02
C GLU A 443 -4.03 -5.22 9.96
N GLU A 444 -3.29 -6.23 9.52
CA GLU A 444 -2.10 -6.66 10.26
C GLU A 444 -1.09 -5.52 10.26
N PRO A 445 -0.39 -5.28 11.38
CA PRO A 445 0.71 -4.34 11.39
C PRO A 445 1.66 -4.71 10.27
N GLY A 446 1.79 -3.83 9.30
CA GLY A 446 2.81 -4.01 8.27
C GLY A 446 4.12 -4.23 9.01
N LYS A 447 4.86 -5.28 8.68
CA LYS A 447 6.27 -5.32 9.06
C LYS A 447 6.82 -4.03 8.46
N ALA A 448 7.00 -3.02 9.31
CA ALA A 448 7.61 -1.77 8.92
C ALA A 448 8.99 -2.15 8.38
N ARG A 449 9.04 -2.45 7.09
CA ARG A 449 10.33 -2.58 6.43
C ARG A 449 10.87 -1.18 6.55
N ASP A 450 11.90 -1.07 7.37
CA ASP A 450 12.77 0.06 7.29
C ASP A 450 13.10 0.15 5.79
N ILE A 451 12.57 1.18 5.14
CA ILE A 451 12.81 1.40 3.70
C ILE A 451 14.32 1.53 3.49
N TRP A 452 15.02 1.83 4.56
CA TRP A 452 16.45 2.01 4.61
C TRP A 452 17.08 1.07 5.63
N PRO A 453 17.52 -0.14 5.21
CA PRO A 453 18.10 -1.11 6.11
C PRO A 453 19.33 -0.53 6.81
N ALA A 454 19.53 -0.90 8.06
CA ALA A 454 20.73 -0.56 8.80
C ALA A 454 21.99 -0.91 7.98
N PRO A 455 23.09 -0.16 8.14
CA PRO A 455 24.35 -0.50 7.50
C PRO A 455 24.76 -1.96 7.80
N PRO A 456 25.37 -2.67 6.83
CA PRO A 456 25.95 -3.98 7.09
C PRO A 456 26.96 -3.96 8.25
N ALA A 457 27.12 -5.10 8.91
CA ALA A 457 28.16 -5.25 9.91
C ALA A 457 29.55 -5.11 9.29
N GLY A 458 30.47 -4.50 10.01
CA GLY A 458 31.85 -4.24 9.58
C GLY A 458 32.16 -2.75 9.49
N ASN A 459 33.38 -2.45 9.13
CA ASN A 459 33.87 -1.08 8.98
C ASN A 459 33.70 -0.62 7.54
N ARG A 460 32.95 0.46 7.33
CA ARG A 460 32.88 1.11 6.01
C ARG A 460 34.29 1.50 5.56
N ILE A 461 34.67 1.10 4.34
CA ILE A 461 35.90 1.59 3.73
C ILE A 461 35.71 3.04 3.34
N PRO A 462 36.63 3.97 3.76
CA PRO A 462 36.49 5.39 3.44
C PRO A 462 36.48 5.67 1.94
N PRO A 463 35.66 6.59 1.44
CA PRO A 463 35.66 6.98 0.02
C PRO A 463 37.03 7.38 -0.53
N ALA A 464 37.86 8.03 0.28
CA ALA A 464 39.21 8.44 -0.09
C ALA A 464 40.16 7.27 -0.42
N GLU A 465 39.83 6.05 0.00
CA GLU A 465 40.58 4.83 -0.29
C GLU A 465 40.02 4.04 -1.48
N LEU A 466 38.99 4.58 -2.13
CA LEU A 466 38.29 3.93 -3.23
C LEU A 466 38.52 4.67 -4.55
N SER A 467 38.59 3.92 -5.62
CA SER A 467 38.44 4.45 -6.97
C SER A 467 37.51 3.55 -7.79
N ALA A 468 36.90 4.09 -8.83
CA ALA A 468 36.01 3.31 -9.67
C ALA A 468 36.24 3.54 -11.16
N THR A 469 35.99 2.49 -11.95
CA THR A 469 35.97 2.49 -13.40
C THR A 469 34.69 1.83 -13.91
N ALA A 470 34.28 2.17 -15.12
CA ALA A 470 33.10 1.56 -15.75
C ALA A 470 33.32 1.34 -17.25
N SER A 471 32.61 0.33 -17.79
CA SER A 471 32.66 0.04 -19.26
C SER A 471 32.00 1.12 -20.10
N THR A 472 31.07 1.88 -19.53
CA THR A 472 30.34 2.97 -20.16
C THR A 472 29.90 3.98 -19.10
N PHE A 473 29.99 5.26 -19.40
CA PHE A 473 29.52 6.33 -18.50
C PHE A 473 29.30 7.64 -19.28
N LYS A 474 28.49 8.53 -18.69
CA LYS A 474 28.30 9.89 -19.22
C LYS A 474 29.34 10.83 -18.64
N PRO A 475 30.32 11.28 -19.44
CA PRO A 475 31.37 12.18 -18.96
C PRO A 475 30.78 13.46 -18.33
N GLY A 476 31.31 13.85 -17.18
CA GLY A 476 30.92 15.06 -16.45
C GLY A 476 29.57 14.99 -15.72
N ALA A 477 28.73 13.98 -16.02
CA ALA A 477 27.40 13.84 -15.42
C ALA A 477 27.17 12.49 -14.74
N GLY A 478 27.88 11.44 -15.14
CA GLY A 478 27.75 10.08 -14.61
C GLY A 478 29.09 9.38 -14.47
N ASP A 479 30.14 10.11 -14.12
CA ASP A 479 31.50 9.56 -13.98
C ASP A 479 31.55 8.44 -12.92
N PRO A 480 32.32 7.36 -13.15
CA PRO A 480 32.39 6.23 -12.21
C PRO A 480 32.79 6.62 -10.79
N ALA A 481 33.64 7.65 -10.65
CA ALA A 481 34.09 8.14 -9.35
C ALA A 481 32.93 8.56 -8.42
N ARG A 482 31.78 8.95 -9.01
CA ARG A 482 30.59 9.33 -8.26
C ARG A 482 29.92 8.18 -7.53
N ALA A 483 30.22 6.94 -7.92
CA ALA A 483 29.71 5.77 -7.20
C ALA A 483 30.54 5.41 -5.96
N VAL A 484 31.59 6.18 -5.64
CA VAL A 484 32.48 5.94 -4.48
C VAL A 484 32.91 7.26 -3.83
N ASP A 485 32.23 8.37 -4.10
CA ASP A 485 32.60 9.70 -3.58
C ASP A 485 32.03 10.01 -2.19
N GLY A 486 31.18 9.15 -1.66
CA GLY A 486 30.52 9.32 -0.36
C GLY A 486 29.33 10.26 -0.39
N ASN A 487 28.89 10.67 -1.57
CA ASN A 487 27.82 11.64 -1.76
C ASN A 487 26.58 11.00 -2.40
N LEU A 488 25.56 10.72 -1.61
CA LEU A 488 24.32 10.09 -2.07
C LEU A 488 23.51 10.95 -3.06
N THR A 489 23.88 12.22 -3.29
CA THR A 489 23.22 13.12 -4.24
C THR A 489 23.82 13.09 -5.64
N THR A 490 25.00 12.47 -5.81
CA THR A 490 25.67 12.20 -7.08
C THR A 490 25.42 10.75 -7.49
N ASP A 491 25.55 10.46 -8.78
CA ASP A 491 25.42 9.10 -9.28
C ASP A 491 26.35 8.81 -10.46
N TYR A 492 26.90 7.60 -10.49
CA TYR A 492 27.36 6.98 -11.73
C TYR A 492 26.17 6.72 -12.63
N HIS A 493 26.32 7.00 -13.93
CA HIS A 493 25.32 6.69 -14.95
C HIS A 493 26.00 6.25 -16.25
N SER A 494 25.57 5.11 -16.82
CA SER A 494 26.01 4.69 -18.14
C SER A 494 25.74 5.76 -19.19
N TYR A 495 26.36 5.67 -20.35
CA TYR A 495 26.22 6.68 -21.39
C TYR A 495 24.77 6.88 -21.83
N TYR A 496 24.40 8.13 -22.12
CA TYR A 496 23.11 8.55 -22.67
C TYR A 496 23.34 9.83 -23.53
N PRO A 497 22.46 10.19 -24.50
CA PRO A 497 21.12 9.62 -24.74
C PRO A 497 21.13 8.27 -25.48
N GLU A 498 22.21 7.89 -26.12
CA GLU A 498 22.30 6.61 -26.81
C GLU A 498 22.53 5.49 -25.78
N VAL A 499 21.75 4.42 -25.91
CA VAL A 499 21.87 3.27 -25.02
C VAL A 499 22.99 2.35 -25.50
N VAL A 500 24.01 2.17 -24.69
CA VAL A 500 25.04 1.15 -24.91
C VAL A 500 24.46 -0.23 -24.54
N PRO A 501 24.62 -1.26 -25.37
CA PRO A 501 24.13 -2.59 -25.04
C PRO A 501 24.69 -3.15 -23.73
N GLN A 502 23.85 -3.76 -22.92
CA GLN A 502 24.26 -4.50 -21.73
C GLN A 502 24.89 -5.85 -22.12
N PRO A 503 25.77 -6.46 -21.29
CA PRO A 503 26.04 -6.09 -19.90
C PRO A 503 26.99 -4.90 -19.74
N HIS A 504 26.71 -4.05 -18.74
CA HIS A 504 27.62 -3.00 -18.30
C HIS A 504 28.46 -3.50 -17.11
N PHE A 505 29.59 -2.85 -16.88
CA PHE A 505 30.48 -3.15 -15.77
C PHE A 505 30.82 -1.86 -15.02
N ILE A 506 30.73 -1.92 -13.68
CA ILE A 506 31.34 -0.92 -12.79
C ILE A 506 32.22 -1.64 -11.78
N THR A 507 33.48 -1.21 -11.66
CA THR A 507 34.49 -1.85 -10.83
C THR A 507 35.03 -0.85 -9.82
N VAL A 508 35.07 -1.24 -8.55
CA VAL A 508 35.68 -0.50 -7.44
C VAL A 508 37.03 -1.14 -7.12
N ASP A 509 38.09 -0.33 -7.07
CA ASP A 509 39.39 -0.68 -6.53
C ASP A 509 39.51 -0.15 -5.11
N MET A 510 39.81 -1.02 -4.15
CA MET A 510 39.97 -0.71 -2.73
C MET A 510 41.45 -0.46 -2.35
N GLY A 511 42.31 -0.26 -3.35
CA GLY A 511 43.74 0.05 -3.16
C GLY A 511 44.60 -1.11 -2.70
N ARG A 512 44.06 -2.05 -1.94
CA ARG A 512 44.72 -3.26 -1.40
C ARG A 512 43.70 -4.39 -1.23
N VAL A 513 44.20 -5.59 -1.04
CA VAL A 513 43.35 -6.73 -0.66
C VAL A 513 42.72 -6.49 0.72
N ARG A 514 41.41 -6.71 0.83
CA ARG A 514 40.61 -6.54 2.03
C ARG A 514 39.70 -7.75 2.24
N GLU A 515 39.40 -8.08 3.47
CA GLU A 515 38.46 -9.13 3.83
C GLU A 515 37.08 -8.50 4.03
N LEU A 516 36.15 -8.74 3.12
CA LEU A 516 34.86 -8.06 3.08
C LEU A 516 33.76 -8.82 3.82
N SER A 517 33.07 -8.14 4.72
CA SER A 517 31.81 -8.61 5.30
C SER A 517 30.66 -8.45 4.32
N ALA A 518 30.54 -7.28 3.68
CA ALA A 518 29.47 -6.97 2.76
C ALA A 518 29.88 -5.89 1.76
N VAL A 519 29.08 -5.77 0.69
CA VAL A 519 29.09 -4.60 -0.20
C VAL A 519 27.67 -4.09 -0.33
N ARG A 520 27.45 -2.81 -0.02
CA ARG A 520 26.19 -2.10 -0.22
C ARG A 520 26.20 -1.41 -1.57
N PHE A 521 25.15 -1.65 -2.35
CA PHE A 521 24.87 -0.99 -3.61
C PHE A 521 23.70 -0.04 -3.41
N GLN A 522 23.96 1.25 -3.47
CA GLN A 522 22.98 2.29 -3.31
C GLN A 522 22.45 2.74 -4.67
N PRO A 523 21.19 2.47 -5.02
CA PRO A 523 20.56 3.05 -6.19
C PRO A 523 20.53 4.58 -6.12
N LYS A 524 20.43 5.23 -7.26
CA LYS A 524 20.26 6.70 -7.27
C LYS A 524 18.99 7.10 -6.53
N LEU A 525 19.05 8.21 -5.79
CA LEU A 525 17.97 8.71 -4.93
C LEU A 525 16.98 9.62 -5.68
N ARG A 526 16.71 9.35 -6.95
CA ARG A 526 15.79 10.16 -7.74
C ARG A 526 14.53 9.38 -8.08
N VAL A 527 13.40 10.09 -8.13
CA VAL A 527 12.08 9.55 -8.53
C VAL A 527 12.13 8.89 -9.91
N ASN A 528 12.95 9.44 -10.82
CA ASN A 528 13.14 8.82 -12.12
C ASN A 528 13.94 7.53 -11.97
N MET A 529 13.22 6.41 -12.01
CA MET A 529 13.76 5.06 -11.86
C MET A 529 14.51 4.55 -13.10
N ASN A 530 14.59 5.36 -14.17
CA ASN A 530 15.41 5.00 -15.34
C ASN A 530 16.85 4.69 -14.92
N ALA A 531 17.45 3.69 -15.55
CA ALA A 531 18.77 3.18 -15.23
C ALA A 531 18.90 2.44 -13.86
N THR A 532 17.81 2.23 -13.12
CA THR A 532 17.86 1.40 -11.91
C THR A 532 18.28 -0.03 -12.26
N ILE A 533 19.29 -0.53 -11.57
CA ILE A 533 19.84 -1.87 -11.79
C ILE A 533 18.94 -2.89 -11.13
N VAL A 534 18.47 -3.88 -11.90
CA VAL A 534 17.56 -4.93 -11.45
C VAL A 534 18.23 -6.29 -11.41
N LYS A 535 19.06 -6.62 -12.43
CA LYS A 535 19.74 -7.92 -12.51
C LYS A 535 21.23 -7.74 -12.75
N GLY A 536 22.02 -8.57 -12.09
CA GLY A 536 23.46 -8.55 -12.30
C GLY A 536 24.20 -9.64 -11.54
N VAL A 537 25.52 -9.52 -11.58
CA VAL A 537 26.42 -10.42 -10.86
C VAL A 537 27.49 -9.60 -10.15
N VAL A 538 27.63 -9.79 -8.85
CA VAL A 538 28.75 -9.27 -8.09
C VAL A 538 29.94 -10.19 -8.29
N GLN A 539 31.04 -9.62 -8.72
CA GLN A 539 32.30 -10.31 -9.04
C GLN A 539 33.44 -9.71 -8.23
N VAL A 540 34.49 -10.48 -8.03
CA VAL A 540 35.69 -10.03 -7.33
C VAL A 540 36.95 -10.41 -8.10
N SER A 541 38.04 -9.66 -7.84
CA SER A 541 39.35 -9.90 -8.45
C SER A 541 40.48 -9.38 -7.55
N ASP A 542 41.63 -9.99 -7.62
CA ASP A 542 42.86 -9.50 -6.94
C ASP A 542 43.76 -8.72 -7.89
N ASP A 543 43.68 -8.98 -9.19
CA ASP A 543 44.52 -8.39 -10.24
C ASP A 543 43.81 -7.31 -11.09
N GLY A 544 42.48 -7.16 -10.91
CA GLY A 544 41.66 -6.21 -11.68
C GLY A 544 41.37 -6.65 -13.13
N THR A 545 41.81 -7.81 -13.54
CA THR A 545 41.68 -8.35 -14.90
C THR A 545 40.88 -9.65 -14.92
N THR A 546 41.17 -10.57 -14.01
CA THR A 546 40.50 -11.87 -13.91
C THR A 546 39.45 -11.82 -12.82
N PHE A 547 38.17 -11.88 -13.19
CA PHE A 547 37.04 -11.78 -12.26
C PHE A 547 36.35 -13.11 -12.07
N ARG A 548 35.99 -13.42 -10.84
CA ARG A 548 35.15 -14.58 -10.49
C ARG A 548 33.81 -14.12 -9.92
N ASP A 549 32.75 -14.85 -10.23
CA ASP A 549 31.40 -14.60 -9.73
C ASP A 549 31.32 -14.93 -8.24
N VAL A 550 30.73 -14.03 -7.45
CA VAL A 550 30.43 -14.23 -6.03
C VAL A 550 28.94 -14.43 -5.81
N LYS A 551 28.12 -13.54 -6.37
CA LYS A 551 26.67 -13.55 -6.14
C LYS A 551 25.93 -13.05 -7.37
N ARG A 552 24.94 -13.83 -7.83
CA ARG A 552 23.90 -13.32 -8.72
C ARG A 552 22.90 -12.56 -7.91
N VAL A 553 22.47 -11.40 -8.41
CA VAL A 553 21.54 -10.51 -7.75
C VAL A 553 20.36 -10.20 -8.64
N GLU A 554 19.21 -10.12 -8.01
CA GLU A 554 17.98 -9.60 -8.58
C GLU A 554 17.39 -8.66 -7.55
N TRP A 555 17.38 -7.38 -7.86
CA TRP A 555 17.07 -6.32 -6.92
C TRP A 555 15.71 -5.70 -7.22
N PRO A 556 14.96 -5.31 -6.18
CA PRO A 556 13.73 -4.56 -6.35
C PRO A 556 14.07 -3.17 -6.93
N ARG A 557 13.12 -2.61 -7.65
CA ARG A 557 13.21 -1.27 -8.20
C ARG A 557 12.88 -0.24 -7.13
N MET A 558 13.78 -0.04 -6.21
CA MET A 558 13.63 0.84 -5.06
C MET A 558 14.86 1.72 -4.94
N THR A 559 14.72 2.83 -4.22
CA THR A 559 15.85 3.68 -3.85
C THR A 559 16.58 3.16 -2.61
N ALA A 560 16.01 2.19 -1.91
CA ALA A 560 16.68 1.53 -0.78
C ALA A 560 17.96 0.80 -1.22
N PRO A 561 18.99 0.79 -0.38
CA PRO A 561 20.23 0.09 -0.68
C PRO A 561 20.03 -1.42 -0.74
N ASN A 562 20.84 -2.07 -1.56
CA ASN A 562 20.89 -3.51 -1.70
C ASN A 562 22.22 -4.03 -1.15
N ASP A 563 22.15 -4.83 -0.11
CA ASP A 563 23.33 -5.38 0.55
C ASP A 563 23.66 -6.77 0.01
N VAL A 564 24.92 -7.00 -0.28
CA VAL A 564 25.44 -8.30 -0.68
C VAL A 564 26.42 -8.78 0.38
N ASP A 565 26.06 -9.86 1.07
CA ASP A 565 26.92 -10.55 2.03
C ASP A 565 28.10 -11.18 1.28
N MET A 566 29.31 -10.78 1.64
CA MET A 566 30.56 -11.23 1.03
C MET A 566 31.21 -12.40 1.79
N LYS A 567 30.69 -12.76 2.96
CA LYS A 567 31.13 -13.93 3.75
C LYS A 567 32.63 -14.00 4.00
N GLY A 568 33.30 -12.88 4.18
CA GLY A 568 34.74 -12.83 4.42
C GLY A 568 35.60 -13.05 3.17
N VAL A 569 35.08 -12.78 2.00
CA VAL A 569 35.89 -12.85 0.77
C VAL A 569 37.03 -11.82 0.83
N SER A 570 38.26 -12.31 0.70
CA SER A 570 39.42 -11.45 0.53
C SER A 570 39.59 -11.09 -0.95
N THR A 571 39.70 -9.79 -1.24
CA THR A 571 39.81 -9.27 -2.61
C THR A 571 40.23 -7.80 -2.63
N ARG A 572 40.86 -7.34 -3.71
CA ARG A 572 41.14 -5.93 -3.94
C ARG A 572 40.03 -5.23 -4.76
N TYR A 573 39.44 -5.94 -5.72
CA TYR A 573 38.46 -5.35 -6.64
C TYR A 573 37.09 -5.98 -6.45
N VAL A 574 36.05 -5.13 -6.42
CA VAL A 574 34.66 -5.53 -6.52
C VAL A 574 34.08 -4.99 -7.80
N ARG A 575 33.45 -5.83 -8.60
CA ARG A 575 32.77 -5.46 -9.84
C ARG A 575 31.30 -5.83 -9.77
N LEU A 576 30.44 -4.92 -10.20
CA LEU A 576 29.08 -5.25 -10.57
C LEU A 576 28.99 -5.38 -12.09
N ARG A 577 28.68 -6.60 -12.57
CA ARG A 577 28.23 -6.81 -13.93
C ARG A 577 26.72 -6.59 -13.95
N VAL A 578 26.24 -5.63 -14.71
CA VAL A 578 24.82 -5.31 -14.85
C VAL A 578 24.28 -6.04 -16.07
N ASP A 579 23.47 -7.05 -15.85
CA ASP A 579 22.82 -7.82 -16.91
C ASP A 579 21.51 -7.16 -17.37
N TYR A 580 20.83 -6.44 -16.45
CA TYR A 580 19.64 -5.65 -16.78
C TYR A 580 19.50 -4.42 -15.86
N GLY A 581 19.43 -3.26 -16.47
CA GLY A 581 19.03 -1.99 -15.89
C GLY A 581 17.89 -1.36 -16.70
N MET A 582 17.02 -0.63 -16.01
CA MET A 582 15.83 -0.06 -16.64
C MET A 582 16.18 0.88 -17.81
N GLY A 583 15.43 0.73 -18.91
CA GLY A 583 15.69 1.48 -20.14
C GLY A 583 17.02 1.14 -20.81
N GLY A 584 17.62 -0.02 -20.49
CA GLY A 584 18.92 -0.43 -21.03
C GLY A 584 20.12 0.30 -20.43
N ALA A 585 19.92 1.14 -19.43
CA ALA A 585 20.94 1.95 -18.77
C ALA A 585 21.27 1.43 -17.36
N SER A 586 22.30 1.97 -16.73
CA SER A 586 22.75 1.61 -15.37
C SER A 586 23.15 2.85 -14.60
N ALA A 587 22.67 2.99 -13.36
CA ALA A 587 23.08 4.06 -12.46
C ALA A 587 23.15 3.56 -11.01
N LEU A 588 24.10 4.11 -10.26
CA LEU A 588 24.26 3.89 -8.82
C LEU A 588 24.73 5.20 -8.15
N ALA A 589 24.13 5.55 -7.03
CA ALA A 589 24.63 6.64 -6.21
C ALA A 589 25.93 6.23 -5.52
N GLU A 590 25.97 5.01 -4.91
CA GLU A 590 27.17 4.58 -4.16
C GLU A 590 27.37 3.05 -4.24
N ILE A 591 28.62 2.64 -4.23
CA ILE A 591 29.08 1.28 -3.93
C ILE A 591 29.95 1.37 -2.69
N ILE A 592 29.47 0.79 -1.60
CA ILE A 592 30.09 0.92 -0.27
C ILE A 592 30.57 -0.44 0.22
N PRO A 593 31.85 -0.76 0.12
CA PRO A 593 32.41 -1.97 0.70
C PRO A 593 32.58 -1.84 2.22
N TYR A 594 32.33 -2.94 2.94
CA TYR A 594 32.51 -3.08 4.39
C TYR A 594 33.55 -4.16 4.66
N GLU A 595 34.62 -3.79 5.38
CA GLU A 595 35.67 -4.68 5.81
C GLU A 595 35.28 -5.33 7.15
N ILE A 596 35.62 -6.60 7.37
CA ILE A 596 35.37 -7.29 8.65
C ILE A 596 36.07 -6.52 9.77
N SER A 597 35.33 -6.22 10.83
CA SER A 597 35.90 -5.65 12.05
C SER A 597 36.70 -6.73 12.76
N ARG A 598 38.02 -6.54 12.88
CA ARG A 598 38.92 -7.40 13.67
C ARG A 598 38.91 -6.97 15.12
#